data_eeb26eda4df1f504ecb5457923f44e75
#
_entry.id   eeb26eda4df1f504ecb5457923f44e75
#
_cell.length_a   1.000
_cell.length_b   1.000
_cell.length_c   1.000
_cell.angle_alpha   90.00
_cell.angle_beta   90.00
_cell.angle_gamma   90.00
#
_symmetry.space_group_name_H-M   'P 1'
#
loop_
_entity.id
_entity.type
_entity.pdbx_description
1 polymer ?
#
loop_
_entity_poly.entity_id
_entity_poly.type
_entity_poly.pdbx_seq_one_letter_code
_entity_poly.pdbx_strand_id
1 'polypeptide(L)'
;DLVLIPCRPSAFDLAAIRTTIQLVRLLGKPAFVVFTAGPAHAAKMYAEAAELILGFGIDVCPYTIPDRAIYRHASAAGQTVMEAEADSKAACEIAQIHMWACAQVDMCTRAQAGRGKA
;
A
#
# COMPACT_ATOMS: atom_id res chain seq x y z
N ASP A 1 4.69 9.05 -12.01
CA ASP A 1 5.20 8.23 -10.92
C ASP A 1 4.12 8.02 -9.86
N LEU A 2 4.21 6.93 -9.15
CA LEU A 2 3.28 6.54 -8.09
C LEU A 2 4.03 6.37 -6.78
N VAL A 3 3.47 6.89 -5.69
CA VAL A 3 4.04 6.72 -4.35
C VAL A 3 3.15 5.76 -3.55
N LEU A 4 3.74 4.71 -3.01
CA LEU A 4 3.07 3.80 -2.09
C LEU A 4 3.68 4.00 -0.70
N ILE A 5 2.82 4.26 0.28
CA ILE A 5 3.24 4.57 1.65
C ILE A 5 2.84 3.41 2.55
N PRO A 6 3.77 2.56 3.00
CA PRO A 6 3.44 1.49 3.93
C PRO A 6 3.13 2.05 5.31
N CYS A 7 2.09 1.54 5.95
CA CYS A 7 1.64 1.99 7.26
C CYS A 7 0.99 0.84 8.02
N ARG A 8 1.32 0.67 9.29
CA ARG A 8 0.60 -0.27 10.15
C ARG A 8 -0.74 0.35 10.56
N PRO A 9 -1.79 -0.46 10.72
CA PRO A 9 -3.09 0.06 11.16
C PRO A 9 -3.14 0.28 12.68
N SER A 10 -2.16 0.99 13.23
CA SER A 10 -2.07 1.31 14.64
C SER A 10 -2.13 2.81 14.87
N ALA A 11 -2.59 3.23 16.04
CA ALA A 11 -2.75 4.65 16.36
C ALA A 11 -1.45 5.44 16.23
N PHE A 12 -0.33 4.86 16.65
CA PHE A 12 0.97 5.53 16.58
C PHE A 12 1.43 5.72 15.12
N ASP A 13 1.31 4.68 14.31
CA ASP A 13 1.72 4.74 12.92
C ASP A 13 0.81 5.68 12.11
N LEU A 14 -0.50 5.67 12.40
CA LEU A 14 -1.45 6.57 11.77
C LEU A 14 -1.17 8.03 12.11
N ALA A 15 -0.74 8.32 13.33
CA ALA A 15 -0.32 9.66 13.71
C ALA A 15 0.97 10.08 13.01
N ALA A 16 1.94 9.17 12.93
CA ALA A 16 3.25 9.45 12.34
C ALA A 16 3.20 9.70 10.83
N ILE A 17 2.26 9.07 10.12
CA ILE A 17 2.18 9.15 8.66
C ILE A 17 1.72 10.52 8.15
N ARG A 18 1.13 11.35 8.98
CA ARG A 18 0.57 12.65 8.59
C ARG A 18 1.60 13.54 7.89
N THR A 19 2.81 13.60 8.40
CA THR A 19 3.90 14.39 7.82
C THR A 19 4.24 13.91 6.41
N THR A 20 4.33 12.59 6.23
CA THR A 20 4.60 11.98 4.93
C THR A 20 3.49 12.30 3.93
N ILE A 21 2.24 12.23 4.37
CA ILE A 21 1.08 12.54 3.52
C ILE A 21 1.12 14.01 3.08
N GLN A 22 1.43 14.92 4.00
CA GLN A 22 1.54 16.34 3.69
C GLN A 22 2.63 16.60 2.65
N LEU A 23 3.78 15.94 2.79
CA LEU A 23 4.89 16.05 1.85
C LEU A 23 4.50 15.57 0.45
N VAL A 24 3.87 14.42 0.35
CA VAL A 24 3.43 13.83 -0.93
C VAL A 24 2.39 14.73 -1.60
N ARG A 25 1.45 15.27 -0.84
CA ARG A 25 0.45 16.20 -1.36
C ARG A 25 1.09 17.48 -1.88
N LEU A 26 2.08 17.99 -1.16
CA LEU A 26 2.83 19.20 -1.57
C LEU A 26 3.55 18.96 -2.90
N LEU A 27 4.08 17.76 -3.12
CA LEU A 27 4.76 17.39 -4.36
C LEU A 27 3.79 17.11 -5.51
N GLY A 28 2.49 17.01 -5.24
CA GLY A 28 1.47 16.75 -6.26
C GLY A 28 1.56 15.37 -6.91
N LYS A 29 2.13 14.40 -6.23
CA LYS A 29 2.28 13.04 -6.76
C LYS A 29 1.08 12.16 -6.37
N PRO A 30 0.61 11.29 -7.29
CA PRO A 30 -0.39 10.28 -6.92
C PRO A 30 0.19 9.34 -5.89
N ALA A 31 -0.55 9.11 -4.82
CA ALA A 31 -0.08 8.32 -3.69
C ALA A 31 -1.21 7.53 -3.04
N PHE A 32 -0.86 6.38 -2.51
CA PHE A 32 -1.77 5.51 -1.77
C PHE A 32 -1.09 4.98 -0.52
N VAL A 33 -1.85 4.86 0.56
CA VAL A 33 -1.39 4.15 1.75
C VAL A 33 -1.67 2.66 1.57
N VAL A 34 -0.68 1.82 1.89
CA VAL A 34 -0.82 0.36 1.90
C VAL A 34 -0.65 -0.11 3.34
N PHE A 35 -1.68 -0.73 3.90
CA PHE A 35 -1.57 -1.25 5.27
C PHE A 35 -0.73 -2.50 5.32
N THR A 36 0.23 -2.53 6.25
CA THR A 36 1.19 -3.63 6.42
C THR A 36 1.23 -4.11 7.86
N ALA A 37 1.65 -5.35 8.06
CA ALA A 37 1.97 -5.92 9.37
C ALA A 37 0.84 -5.88 10.41
N GLY A 38 -0.40 -5.80 9.97
CA GLY A 38 -1.57 -5.91 10.84
C GLY A 38 -2.12 -7.34 10.89
N PRO A 39 -3.15 -7.58 11.72
CA PRO A 39 -3.78 -8.89 11.80
C PRO A 39 -4.43 -9.30 10.46
N ALA A 40 -4.41 -10.60 10.15
CA ALA A 40 -4.98 -11.12 8.91
C ALA A 40 -6.51 -11.02 8.84
N HIS A 41 -7.19 -11.11 9.99
CA HIS A 41 -8.65 -11.15 10.09
C HIS A 41 -9.17 -10.01 10.98
N ALA A 42 -8.97 -8.77 10.55
CA ALA A 42 -9.35 -7.60 11.32
C ALA A 42 -10.00 -6.53 10.43
N ALA A 43 -11.01 -6.93 9.66
CA ALA A 43 -11.66 -6.06 8.69
C ALA A 43 -12.12 -4.72 9.28
N LYS A 44 -12.66 -4.74 10.50
CA LYS A 44 -13.11 -3.52 11.18
C LYS A 44 -11.95 -2.57 11.48
N MET A 45 -10.81 -3.10 11.95
CA MET A 45 -9.62 -2.31 12.23
C MET A 45 -9.11 -1.61 10.97
N TYR A 46 -9.03 -2.35 9.86
CA TYR A 46 -8.59 -1.79 8.59
C TYR A 46 -9.56 -0.74 8.06
N ALA A 47 -10.85 -0.96 8.21
CA ALA A 47 -11.87 0.00 7.79
C ALA A 47 -11.77 1.31 8.57
N GLU A 48 -11.61 1.23 9.88
CA GLU A 48 -11.46 2.41 10.74
C GLU A 48 -10.16 3.17 10.42
N ALA A 49 -9.06 2.45 10.20
CA ALA A 49 -7.79 3.05 9.81
C ALA A 49 -7.90 3.73 8.44
N ALA A 50 -8.58 3.09 7.50
CA ALA A 50 -8.81 3.65 6.16
C ALA A 50 -9.61 4.96 6.22
N GLU A 51 -10.62 5.04 7.06
CA GLU A 51 -11.39 6.27 7.25
C GLU A 51 -10.51 7.43 7.73
N LEU A 52 -9.61 7.17 8.67
CA LEU A 52 -8.67 8.17 9.15
C LEU A 52 -7.74 8.66 8.03
N ILE A 53 -7.21 7.73 7.24
CA ILE A 53 -6.31 8.07 6.12
C ILE A 53 -7.05 8.89 5.07
N LEU A 54 -8.27 8.50 4.71
CA LEU A 54 -9.09 9.25 3.76
C LEU A 54 -9.38 10.67 4.27
N GLY A 55 -9.57 10.80 5.58
CA GLY A 55 -9.73 12.11 6.24
C GLY A 55 -8.49 13.00 6.12
N PHE A 56 -7.32 12.43 5.94
CA PHE A 56 -6.08 13.20 5.68
C PHE A 56 -5.93 13.60 4.21
N GLY A 57 -6.85 13.17 3.35
CA GLY A 57 -6.86 13.56 1.94
C GLY A 57 -6.00 12.70 1.02
N ILE A 58 -5.80 11.44 1.36
CA ILE A 58 -5.07 10.48 0.54
C ILE A 58 -5.84 9.16 0.45
N ASP A 59 -5.71 8.46 -0.66
CA ASP A 59 -6.40 7.21 -0.89
C ASP A 59 -5.65 6.02 -0.26
N VAL A 60 -6.38 4.92 -0.08
CA VAL A 60 -5.86 3.68 0.51
C VAL A 60 -5.93 2.57 -0.52
N CYS A 61 -4.87 1.79 -0.62
CA CYS A 61 -4.86 0.56 -1.41
C CYS A 61 -5.94 -0.41 -0.89
N PRO A 62 -6.75 -1.02 -1.77
CA PRO A 62 -7.80 -1.94 -1.32
C PRO A 62 -7.27 -3.27 -0.78
N TYR A 63 -5.99 -3.53 -0.95
CA TYR A 63 -5.35 -4.76 -0.47
C TYR A 63 -4.41 -4.45 0.69
N THR A 64 -4.22 -5.42 1.59
CA THR A 64 -3.34 -5.29 2.75
C THR A 64 -2.26 -6.35 2.72
N ILE A 65 -1.15 -6.10 3.42
CA ILE A 65 -0.08 -7.08 3.63
C ILE A 65 -0.10 -7.45 5.12
N PRO A 66 -0.87 -8.49 5.52
CA PRO A 66 -0.95 -8.85 6.94
C PRO A 66 0.38 -9.36 7.48
N ASP A 67 0.52 -9.36 8.81
CA ASP A 67 1.67 -9.95 9.46
C ASP A 67 1.63 -11.48 9.34
N ARG A 68 2.54 -12.03 8.56
CA ARG A 68 2.71 -13.47 8.36
C ARG A 68 4.17 -13.86 8.54
N ALA A 69 4.39 -14.99 9.16
CA ALA A 69 5.74 -15.50 9.41
C ALA A 69 6.57 -15.65 8.14
N ILE A 70 5.94 -16.01 7.04
CA ILE A 70 6.63 -16.23 5.76
C ILE A 70 7.35 -14.96 5.25
N TYR A 71 6.81 -13.76 5.50
CA TYR A 71 7.48 -12.51 5.10
C TYR A 71 8.82 -12.36 5.82
N ARG A 72 8.85 -12.70 7.11
CA ARG A 72 10.09 -12.63 7.90
C ARG A 72 11.09 -13.68 7.47
N HIS A 73 10.62 -14.91 7.26
CA HIS A 73 11.48 -16.04 6.86
C HIS A 73 12.07 -15.81 5.47
N ALA A 74 11.27 -15.42 4.51
CA ALA A 74 11.72 -15.14 3.15
C ALA A 74 12.75 -14.00 3.13
N SER A 75 12.44 -12.91 3.83
CA SER A 75 13.32 -11.76 3.92
C SER A 75 14.67 -12.10 4.54
N ALA A 76 14.68 -12.92 5.61
CA ALA A 76 15.91 -13.37 6.24
C ALA A 76 16.77 -14.25 5.32
N ALA A 77 16.15 -14.98 4.40
CA ALA A 77 16.83 -15.78 3.39
C ALA A 77 17.21 -15.01 2.12
N GLY A 78 16.89 -13.71 2.07
CA GLY A 78 17.14 -12.89 0.89
C GLY A 78 16.22 -13.21 -0.28
N GLN A 79 15.02 -13.70 0.00
CA GLN A 79 14.04 -14.10 -1.01
C GLN A 79 12.77 -13.27 -0.89
N THR A 80 12.02 -13.17 -1.99
CA THR A 80 10.62 -12.71 -1.95
C THR A 80 9.72 -13.87 -1.51
N VAL A 81 8.49 -13.55 -1.09
CA VAL A 81 7.53 -14.60 -0.72
C VAL A 81 7.17 -15.48 -1.93
N MET A 82 7.21 -14.93 -3.14
CA MET A 82 6.97 -15.70 -4.37
C MET A 82 8.07 -16.72 -4.63
N GLU A 83 9.31 -16.37 -4.35
CA GLU A 83 10.45 -17.29 -4.47
C GLU A 83 10.43 -18.36 -3.38
N ALA A 84 10.04 -17.98 -2.16
CA ALA A 84 10.01 -18.91 -1.03
C ALA A 84 8.86 -19.91 -1.13
N GLU A 85 7.64 -19.42 -1.37
CA GLU A 85 6.44 -20.26 -1.49
C GLU A 85 5.45 -19.63 -2.47
N ALA A 86 5.52 -19.99 -3.74
CA ALA A 86 4.71 -19.41 -4.81
C ALA A 86 3.20 -19.59 -4.61
N ASP A 87 2.77 -20.65 -3.93
CA ASP A 87 1.35 -20.96 -3.71
C ASP A 87 0.81 -20.46 -2.37
N SER A 88 1.60 -19.70 -1.62
CA SER A 88 1.18 -19.18 -0.31
C SER A 88 0.16 -18.02 -0.43
N LYS A 89 -0.58 -17.80 0.64
CA LYS A 89 -1.46 -16.63 0.75
C LYS A 89 -0.68 -15.32 0.61
N ALA A 90 0.53 -15.28 1.17
CA ALA A 90 1.41 -14.12 1.09
C ALA A 90 1.80 -13.81 -0.37
N ALA A 91 2.15 -14.82 -1.15
CA ALA A 91 2.46 -14.64 -2.57
C ALA A 91 1.26 -14.09 -3.34
N CYS A 92 0.05 -14.59 -3.06
CA CYS A 92 -1.20 -14.09 -3.63
C CYS A 92 -1.43 -12.62 -3.27
N GLU A 93 -1.22 -12.25 -2.03
CA GLU A 93 -1.40 -10.88 -1.54
C GLU A 93 -0.47 -9.90 -2.27
N ILE A 94 0.79 -10.26 -2.41
CA ILE A 94 1.78 -9.43 -3.12
C ILE A 94 1.43 -9.35 -4.61
N ALA A 95 1.01 -10.45 -5.23
CA ALA A 95 0.60 -10.45 -6.63
C ALA A 95 -0.59 -9.52 -6.89
N GLN A 96 -1.58 -9.52 -6.00
CA GLN A 96 -2.74 -8.63 -6.09
C GLN A 96 -2.34 -7.16 -6.01
N ILE A 97 -1.46 -6.82 -5.06
CA ILE A 97 -0.97 -5.45 -4.90
C ILE A 97 -0.17 -5.03 -6.12
N HIS A 98 0.67 -5.91 -6.64
CA HIS A 98 1.46 -5.63 -7.84
C HIS A 98 0.56 -5.32 -9.04
N MET A 99 -0.43 -6.14 -9.30
CA MET A 99 -1.38 -5.92 -10.41
C MET A 99 -2.14 -4.61 -10.23
N TRP A 100 -2.61 -4.34 -9.03
CA TRP A 100 -3.30 -3.10 -8.70
C TRP A 100 -2.39 -1.88 -8.91
N ALA A 101 -1.15 -1.95 -8.43
CA ALA A 101 -0.18 -0.85 -8.55
C ALA A 101 0.14 -0.57 -10.03
N CYS A 102 0.33 -1.60 -10.84
CA CYS A 102 0.55 -1.44 -12.29
C CYS A 102 -0.62 -0.73 -12.96
N ALA A 103 -1.86 -1.10 -12.59
CA ALA A 103 -3.06 -0.44 -13.11
C ALA A 103 -3.10 1.05 -12.71
N GLN A 104 -2.70 1.39 -11.49
CA GLN A 104 -2.65 2.79 -11.05
C GLN A 104 -1.60 3.59 -11.82
N VAL A 105 -0.44 3.00 -12.06
CA VAL A 105 0.62 3.66 -12.86
C VAL A 105 0.12 3.94 -14.26
N ASP A 106 -0.56 3.00 -14.91
CA ASP A 106 -1.13 3.18 -16.25
C ASP A 106 -2.16 4.32 -16.27
N MET A 107 -3.05 4.37 -15.29
CA MET A 107 -4.03 5.44 -15.16
C MET A 107 -3.37 6.81 -14.99
N CYS A 108 -2.35 6.90 -14.16
CA CYS A 108 -1.60 8.14 -13.94
C CYS A 108 -0.88 8.58 -15.22
N THR A 109 -0.27 7.66 -15.94
CA THR A 109 0.42 7.95 -17.21
C THR A 109 -0.56 8.48 -18.26
N ARG A 110 -1.73 7.86 -18.38
CA ARG A 110 -2.78 8.32 -19.31
C ARG A 110 -3.29 9.71 -18.95
N ALA A 111 -3.48 9.98 -17.67
CA ALA A 111 -3.93 11.30 -17.20
C ALA A 111 -2.88 12.38 -17.52
N GLN A 112 -1.59 12.09 -17.33
CA GLN A 112 -0.50 13.01 -17.67
C GLN A 112 -0.42 13.25 -19.18
N ALA A 113 -0.55 12.20 -19.98
CA ALA A 113 -0.57 12.31 -21.45
C ALA A 113 -1.76 13.17 -21.93
N GLY A 114 -2.94 13.01 -21.32
CA GLY A 114 -4.11 13.82 -21.62
C GLY A 114 -3.91 15.29 -21.29
N ARG A 115 -3.24 15.60 -20.19
CA ARG A 115 -2.92 16.99 -19.82
C ARG A 115 -1.89 17.62 -20.74
N GLY A 116 -0.92 16.84 -21.22
CA GLY A 116 0.11 17.29 -22.13
C GLY A 116 -0.40 17.63 -23.53
N LYS A 117 -1.61 17.22 -23.89
CA LYS A 117 -2.25 17.50 -25.18
C LYS A 117 -3.12 18.77 -25.17
N ALA A 118 -3.31 19.33 -24.00
CA ALA A 118 -4.06 20.59 -23.87
C ALA A 118 -3.13 21.77 -24.07
#